data_942c8663fd423ef1ceba47a5340a733c
#
_entry.id   942c8663fd423ef1ceba47a5340a733c
#
_cell.length_a   1.000
_cell.length_b   1.000
_cell.length_c   1.000
_cell.angle_alpha   90.00
_cell.angle_beta   90.00
_cell.angle_gamma   90.00
#
_symmetry.space_group_name_H-M   'P 1'
#
loop_
_entity.id
_entity.type
_entity.pdbx_description
1 polymer ?
#
loop_
_entity_poly.entity_id
_entity_poly.type
_entity_poly.pdbx_seq_one_letter_code
_entity_poly.pdbx_strand_id
1 'polypeptide(L)'
;MERKMKAEIAVMTAENIDRKAIARGGEILKNGGLVAFPTETVYGLGGNALDPKASMKIYAAKGRPSDNPLIVHIADIRDLDKIVTEVPEKARVLAEKYWPGPLTMILPKADIVPKETTGGLDSVAVRFPSDRIAQELILAAGGYVAAPSANTSGRPSPTTAGHVAEDLGEAIDMIIDGGQVNIGLESTIVDFTEDIPVVLRPGYISLEMLRETLGDVRIDRKSVV
;
A
#
# COMPACT_ATOMS: atom_id res chain seq x y z
N MET A 1 -7.26 -15.87 30.87
CA MET A 1 -6.51 -14.88 30.03
C MET A 1 -5.90 -15.67 28.89
N GLU A 2 -6.55 -15.71 27.73
CA GLU A 2 -5.98 -16.31 26.53
C GLU A 2 -4.71 -15.53 26.17
N ARG A 3 -3.58 -16.24 26.04
CA ARG A 3 -2.33 -15.65 25.56
C ARG A 3 -2.57 -15.17 24.12
N LYS A 4 -2.62 -13.85 23.89
CA LYS A 4 -2.60 -13.28 22.54
C LYS A 4 -1.43 -13.89 21.76
N MET A 5 -1.71 -14.55 20.62
CA MET A 5 -0.67 -15.10 19.78
C MET A 5 0.16 -13.93 19.22
N LYS A 6 1.47 -14.01 19.34
CA LYS A 6 2.38 -13.09 18.64
C LYS A 6 2.35 -13.42 17.15
N ALA A 7 2.43 -12.38 16.30
CA ALA A 7 2.60 -12.54 14.86
C ALA A 7 3.76 -13.51 14.54
N GLU A 8 3.55 -14.39 13.57
CA GLU A 8 4.65 -15.18 13.01
C GLU A 8 5.61 -14.26 12.27
N ILE A 9 6.92 -14.44 12.43
CA ILE A 9 7.94 -13.67 11.71
C ILE A 9 8.65 -14.60 10.72
N ALA A 10 8.60 -14.25 9.42
CA ALA A 10 9.33 -14.94 8.36
C ALA A 10 10.43 -14.03 7.81
N VAL A 11 11.69 -14.44 7.98
CA VAL A 11 12.86 -13.67 7.53
C VAL A 11 13.28 -14.11 6.14
N MET A 12 13.47 -13.15 5.21
CA MET A 12 13.93 -13.40 3.85
C MET A 12 14.62 -12.16 3.27
N THR A 13 15.22 -12.31 2.09
CA THR A 13 15.75 -11.17 1.31
C THR A 13 15.19 -11.20 -0.11
N ALA A 14 15.29 -10.09 -0.83
CA ALA A 14 14.84 -9.99 -2.22
C ALA A 14 15.58 -10.98 -3.16
N GLU A 15 16.82 -11.37 -2.81
CA GLU A 15 17.65 -12.35 -3.53
C GLU A 15 17.27 -13.79 -3.16
N ASN A 16 16.81 -14.01 -1.93
CA ASN A 16 16.47 -15.34 -1.40
C ASN A 16 15.09 -15.33 -0.73
N ILE A 17 14.05 -15.34 -1.56
CA ILE A 17 12.65 -15.31 -1.13
C ILE A 17 12.21 -16.71 -0.67
N ASP A 18 11.70 -16.81 0.55
CA ASP A 18 11.01 -18.00 1.05
C ASP A 18 9.62 -18.12 0.43
N ARG A 19 9.52 -18.90 -0.66
CA ARG A 19 8.26 -19.12 -1.38
C ARG A 19 7.18 -19.79 -0.52
N LYS A 20 7.53 -20.58 0.49
CA LYS A 20 6.55 -21.20 1.39
C LYS A 20 5.96 -20.17 2.34
N ALA A 21 6.80 -19.29 2.88
CA ALA A 21 6.35 -18.19 3.71
C ALA A 21 5.51 -17.17 2.91
N ILE A 22 5.89 -16.85 1.68
CA ILE A 22 5.09 -16.01 0.76
C ILE A 22 3.72 -16.64 0.48
N ALA A 23 3.66 -17.92 0.11
CA ALA A 23 2.41 -18.62 -0.13
C ALA A 23 1.50 -18.60 1.11
N ARG A 24 2.08 -18.83 2.29
CA ARG A 24 1.35 -18.76 3.56
C ARG A 24 0.83 -17.36 3.87
N GLY A 25 1.64 -16.31 3.67
CA GLY A 25 1.21 -14.92 3.79
C GLY A 25 0.07 -14.60 2.83
N GLY A 26 0.16 -15.06 1.58
CA GLY A 26 -0.90 -14.94 0.59
C GLY A 26 -2.21 -15.60 1.03
N GLU A 27 -2.15 -16.81 1.59
CA GLU A 27 -3.34 -17.50 2.13
C GLU A 27 -3.93 -16.78 3.35
N ILE A 28 -3.10 -16.24 4.24
CA ILE A 28 -3.57 -15.40 5.36
C ILE A 28 -4.37 -14.22 4.82
N LEU A 29 -3.84 -13.48 3.84
CA LEU A 29 -4.50 -12.33 3.22
C LEU A 29 -5.81 -12.72 2.52
N LYS A 30 -5.82 -13.81 1.73
CA LYS A 30 -7.03 -14.32 1.06
C LYS A 30 -8.14 -14.67 2.05
N ASN A 31 -7.78 -15.17 3.22
CA ASN A 31 -8.72 -15.55 4.27
C ASN A 31 -9.09 -14.38 5.20
N GLY A 32 -8.76 -13.13 4.81
CA GLY A 32 -9.11 -11.92 5.54
C GLY A 32 -8.28 -11.70 6.81
N GLY A 33 -7.07 -12.31 6.91
CA GLY A 33 -6.06 -12.00 7.91
C GLY A 33 -5.19 -10.80 7.51
N LEU A 34 -4.24 -10.44 8.37
CA LEU A 34 -3.37 -9.29 8.22
C LEU A 34 -1.89 -9.72 8.19
N VAL A 35 -1.15 -9.24 7.19
CA VAL A 35 0.28 -9.50 7.03
C VAL A 35 1.02 -8.18 6.87
N ALA A 36 2.04 -7.95 7.70
CA ALA A 36 2.96 -6.84 7.47
C ALA A 36 4.11 -7.27 6.55
N PHE A 37 4.52 -6.41 5.64
CA PHE A 37 5.54 -6.70 4.62
C PHE A 37 6.36 -5.47 4.24
N PRO A 38 7.62 -5.64 3.82
CA PRO A 38 8.47 -4.55 3.36
C PRO A 38 8.00 -4.04 2.00
N THR A 39 8.25 -2.75 1.76
CA THR A 39 8.28 -2.16 0.42
C THR A 39 9.57 -1.36 0.29
N GLU A 40 9.87 -0.80 -0.90
CA GLU A 40 11.03 0.07 -1.07
C GLU A 40 10.95 1.37 -0.25
N THR A 41 9.74 1.75 0.22
CA THR A 41 9.50 2.97 1.00
C THR A 41 9.46 2.72 2.50
N VAL A 42 8.43 2.03 3.00
CA VAL A 42 8.18 1.70 4.40
C VAL A 42 7.50 0.33 4.48
N TYR A 43 7.42 -0.29 5.65
CA TYR A 43 6.61 -1.49 5.85
C TYR A 43 5.12 -1.15 5.73
N GLY A 44 4.39 -1.98 4.97
CA GLY A 44 2.94 -1.92 4.81
C GLY A 44 2.22 -2.95 5.67
N LEU A 45 1.04 -2.60 6.19
CA LEU A 45 0.12 -3.54 6.84
C LEU A 45 -0.94 -3.97 5.83
N GLY A 46 -0.82 -5.19 5.30
CA GLY A 46 -1.66 -5.74 4.24
C GLY A 46 -2.91 -6.43 4.74
N GLY A 47 -3.98 -6.24 3.99
CA GLY A 47 -5.22 -7.01 4.01
C GLY A 47 -5.78 -7.16 2.59
N ASN A 48 -6.71 -8.08 2.36
CA ASN A 48 -7.37 -8.22 1.06
C ASN A 48 -8.15 -6.94 0.71
N ALA A 49 -7.73 -6.24 -0.36
CA ALA A 49 -8.31 -4.96 -0.76
C ALA A 49 -9.77 -5.07 -1.23
N LEU A 50 -10.21 -6.25 -1.65
CA LEU A 50 -11.56 -6.52 -2.15
C LEU A 50 -12.49 -7.11 -1.07
N ASP A 51 -11.98 -7.29 0.16
CA ASP A 51 -12.78 -7.73 1.31
C ASP A 51 -13.01 -6.55 2.28
N PRO A 52 -14.26 -6.04 2.40
CA PRO A 52 -14.57 -4.95 3.32
C PRO A 52 -14.23 -5.28 4.78
N LYS A 53 -14.32 -6.56 5.18
CA LYS A 53 -13.97 -6.99 6.55
C LYS A 53 -12.46 -6.91 6.80
N ALA A 54 -11.63 -7.24 5.80
CA ALA A 54 -10.17 -7.10 5.91
C ALA A 54 -9.78 -5.62 6.04
N SER A 55 -10.39 -4.71 5.26
CA SER A 55 -10.18 -3.28 5.39
C SER A 55 -10.52 -2.76 6.79
N MET A 56 -11.65 -3.18 7.35
CA MET A 56 -12.05 -2.82 8.72
C MET A 56 -11.08 -3.35 9.79
N LYS A 57 -10.51 -4.56 9.58
CA LYS A 57 -9.46 -5.09 10.47
C LYS A 57 -8.18 -4.24 10.44
N ILE A 58 -7.77 -3.73 9.25
CA ILE A 58 -6.61 -2.82 9.12
C ILE A 58 -6.84 -1.57 9.97
N TYR A 59 -8.01 -0.92 9.83
CA TYR A 59 -8.35 0.27 10.63
C TYR A 59 -8.31 -0.02 12.13
N ALA A 60 -8.93 -1.14 12.56
CA ALA A 60 -8.96 -1.54 13.96
C ALA A 60 -7.55 -1.82 14.52
N ALA A 61 -6.71 -2.57 13.79
CA ALA A 61 -5.35 -2.90 14.21
C ALA A 61 -4.47 -1.65 14.40
N LYS A 62 -4.66 -0.63 13.55
CA LYS A 62 -3.90 0.62 13.61
C LYS A 62 -4.49 1.68 14.55
N GLY A 63 -5.74 1.55 14.99
CA GLY A 63 -6.49 2.67 15.58
C GLY A 63 -6.66 3.84 14.60
N ARG A 64 -6.80 3.53 13.30
CA ARG A 64 -6.95 4.51 12.20
C ARG A 64 -8.41 4.83 11.99
N PRO A 65 -8.81 6.11 11.78
CA PRO A 65 -10.16 6.46 11.34
C PRO A 65 -10.52 5.77 10.02
N SER A 66 -11.73 5.23 9.92
CA SER A 66 -12.18 4.46 8.74
C SER A 66 -12.53 5.32 7.52
N ASP A 67 -12.61 6.63 7.68
CA ASP A 67 -12.76 7.62 6.61
C ASP A 67 -11.42 8.04 5.95
N ASN A 68 -10.29 7.52 6.47
CA ASN A 68 -8.97 7.76 5.89
C ASN A 68 -8.60 6.61 4.96
N PRO A 69 -8.69 6.76 3.60
CA PRO A 69 -8.62 5.68 2.64
C PRO A 69 -7.32 4.88 2.71
N LEU A 70 -7.40 3.61 2.29
CA LEU A 70 -6.27 2.71 2.15
C LEU A 70 -5.72 2.78 0.72
N ILE A 71 -4.43 2.44 0.55
CA ILE A 71 -3.79 2.33 -0.76
C ILE A 71 -3.85 0.87 -1.21
N VAL A 72 -4.43 0.61 -2.38
CA VAL A 72 -4.44 -0.72 -3.00
C VAL A 72 -3.11 -0.93 -3.72
N HIS A 73 -2.39 -1.98 -3.34
CA HIS A 73 -1.14 -2.40 -3.98
C HIS A 73 -1.42 -3.49 -4.99
N ILE A 74 -0.86 -3.33 -6.20
CA ILE A 74 -0.88 -4.31 -7.29
C ILE A 74 0.54 -4.75 -7.61
N ALA A 75 0.69 -5.88 -8.30
CA ALA A 75 1.99 -6.40 -8.77
C ALA A 75 1.97 -6.79 -10.25
N ASP A 76 0.90 -6.45 -10.96
CA ASP A 76 0.75 -6.53 -12.40
C ASP A 76 -0.02 -5.30 -12.88
N ILE A 77 0.51 -4.61 -13.88
CA ILE A 77 -0.13 -3.39 -14.41
C ILE A 77 -1.51 -3.68 -15.00
N ARG A 78 -1.76 -4.89 -15.50
CA ARG A 78 -3.05 -5.33 -16.05
C ARG A 78 -4.15 -5.41 -14.99
N ASP A 79 -3.78 -5.48 -13.72
CA ASP A 79 -4.73 -5.49 -12.61
C ASP A 79 -5.29 -4.09 -12.32
N LEU A 80 -4.63 -3.03 -12.79
CA LEU A 80 -5.12 -1.66 -12.65
C LEU A 80 -6.50 -1.49 -13.29
N ASP A 81 -6.67 -1.91 -14.55
CA ASP A 81 -7.90 -1.73 -15.32
C ASP A 81 -9.12 -2.46 -14.72
N LYS A 82 -8.90 -3.38 -13.76
CA LYS A 82 -9.98 -4.11 -13.08
C LYS A 82 -10.55 -3.36 -11.87
N ILE A 83 -9.75 -2.48 -11.26
CA ILE A 83 -10.12 -1.77 -10.01
C ILE A 83 -10.39 -0.28 -10.22
N VAL A 84 -10.17 0.23 -11.44
CA VAL A 84 -10.49 1.61 -11.82
C VAL A 84 -11.41 1.63 -13.04
N THR A 85 -12.21 2.69 -13.17
CA THR A 85 -13.12 2.85 -14.33
C THR A 85 -12.44 3.58 -15.49
N GLU A 86 -11.40 4.36 -15.19
CA GLU A 86 -10.66 5.15 -16.16
C GLU A 86 -9.21 5.34 -15.70
N VAL A 87 -8.27 5.33 -16.65
CA VAL A 87 -6.88 5.72 -16.45
C VAL A 87 -6.56 6.86 -17.41
N PRO A 88 -6.54 8.13 -16.94
CA PRO A 88 -6.20 9.29 -17.78
C PRO A 88 -4.82 9.14 -18.41
N GLU A 89 -4.59 9.74 -19.57
CA GLU A 89 -3.31 9.66 -20.30
C GLU A 89 -2.12 10.11 -19.45
N LYS A 90 -2.27 11.19 -18.67
CA LYS A 90 -1.24 11.67 -17.74
C LYS A 90 -0.89 10.64 -16.65
N ALA A 91 -1.87 9.86 -16.19
CA ALA A 91 -1.63 8.78 -15.24
C ALA A 91 -0.87 7.61 -15.90
N ARG A 92 -1.18 7.27 -17.16
CA ARG A 92 -0.43 6.26 -17.93
C ARG A 92 1.04 6.65 -18.09
N VAL A 93 1.32 7.90 -18.47
CA VAL A 93 2.67 8.44 -18.60
C VAL A 93 3.44 8.33 -17.29
N LEU A 94 2.82 8.64 -16.14
CA LEU A 94 3.47 8.47 -14.83
C LEU A 94 3.69 7.00 -14.47
N ALA A 95 2.71 6.13 -14.76
CA ALA A 95 2.85 4.69 -14.52
C ALA A 95 4.02 4.11 -15.32
N GLU A 96 4.14 4.42 -16.58
CA GLU A 96 5.25 3.96 -17.44
C GLU A 96 6.63 4.41 -16.94
N LYS A 97 6.71 5.62 -16.35
CA LYS A 97 7.97 6.18 -15.89
C LYS A 97 8.37 5.75 -14.48
N TYR A 98 7.39 5.61 -13.57
CA TYR A 98 7.65 5.47 -12.14
C TYR A 98 7.10 4.20 -11.50
N TRP A 99 6.40 3.33 -12.23
CA TRP A 99 5.99 2.00 -11.77
C TRP A 99 6.78 0.89 -12.46
N PRO A 100 7.17 -0.13 -11.69
CA PRO A 100 7.01 -0.28 -10.23
C PRO A 100 7.88 0.72 -9.47
N GLY A 101 7.31 1.33 -8.40
CA GLY A 101 8.05 2.33 -7.62
C GLY A 101 7.22 3.12 -6.60
N PRO A 102 7.82 4.18 -6.02
CA PRO A 102 7.29 4.93 -4.90
C PRO A 102 6.24 5.99 -5.31
N LEU A 103 5.37 5.65 -6.26
CA LEU A 103 4.26 6.47 -6.75
C LEU A 103 2.93 5.83 -6.38
N THR A 104 2.03 6.60 -5.79
CA THR A 104 0.62 6.28 -5.60
C THR A 104 -0.22 7.22 -6.45
N MET A 105 -1.15 6.67 -7.23
CA MET A 105 -2.09 7.44 -8.03
C MET A 105 -3.51 7.23 -7.52
N ILE A 106 -4.28 8.32 -7.41
CA ILE A 106 -5.71 8.27 -7.08
C ILE A 106 -6.48 8.38 -8.39
N LEU A 107 -7.36 7.41 -8.63
CA LEU A 107 -8.13 7.24 -9.86
C LEU A 107 -9.60 6.93 -9.53
N PRO A 108 -10.55 7.16 -10.46
CA PRO A 108 -11.94 6.76 -10.27
C PRO A 108 -12.06 5.25 -10.08
N LYS A 109 -12.68 4.80 -8.97
CA LYS A 109 -12.75 3.38 -8.62
C LYS A 109 -13.80 2.62 -9.42
N ALA A 110 -13.52 1.34 -9.70
CA ALA A 110 -14.52 0.39 -10.16
C ALA A 110 -15.35 -0.17 -8.97
N ASP A 111 -16.55 -0.65 -9.25
CA ASP A 111 -17.50 -1.15 -8.22
C ASP A 111 -16.98 -2.36 -7.43
N ILE A 112 -16.02 -3.10 -7.97
CA ILE A 112 -15.38 -4.23 -7.29
C ILE A 112 -14.61 -3.81 -6.03
N VAL A 113 -14.16 -2.53 -5.95
CA VAL A 113 -13.44 -2.01 -4.79
C VAL A 113 -14.44 -1.55 -3.72
N PRO A 114 -14.43 -2.16 -2.51
CA PRO A 114 -15.36 -1.81 -1.45
C PRO A 114 -15.18 -0.36 -0.95
N LYS A 115 -16.27 0.25 -0.50
CA LYS A 115 -16.25 1.60 0.11
C LYS A 115 -15.40 1.64 1.38
N GLU A 116 -15.34 0.55 2.11
CA GLU A 116 -14.50 0.40 3.32
C GLU A 116 -13.01 0.55 2.99
N THR A 117 -12.58 0.08 1.81
CA THR A 117 -11.19 0.22 1.35
C THR A 117 -10.88 1.67 0.98
N THR A 118 -11.84 2.40 0.41
CA THR A 118 -11.66 3.77 -0.07
C THR A 118 -12.10 4.84 0.93
N GLY A 119 -12.43 4.47 2.18
CA GLY A 119 -12.92 5.42 3.18
C GLY A 119 -14.23 6.10 2.78
N GLY A 120 -15.06 5.45 1.95
CA GLY A 120 -16.33 5.97 1.44
C GLY A 120 -16.21 6.79 0.15
N LEU A 121 -15.00 7.00 -0.39
CA LEU A 121 -14.77 7.78 -1.62
C LEU A 121 -15.09 6.97 -2.87
N ASP A 122 -15.44 7.67 -3.96
CA ASP A 122 -15.64 7.10 -5.30
C ASP A 122 -14.32 7.03 -6.12
N SER A 123 -13.19 7.23 -5.46
CA SER A 123 -11.84 7.08 -6.00
C SER A 123 -11.04 6.05 -5.19
N VAL A 124 -10.03 5.47 -5.80
CA VAL A 124 -9.11 4.51 -5.19
C VAL A 124 -7.66 4.94 -5.38
N ALA A 125 -6.87 4.89 -4.31
CA ALA A 125 -5.44 5.08 -4.37
C ALA A 125 -4.78 3.74 -4.75
N VAL A 126 -3.97 3.72 -5.81
CA VAL A 126 -3.30 2.52 -6.33
C VAL A 126 -1.80 2.73 -6.37
N ARG A 127 -1.04 1.70 -6.02
CA ARG A 127 0.41 1.67 -6.09
C ARG A 127 0.91 0.34 -6.62
N PHE A 128 1.98 0.38 -7.41
CA PHE A 128 2.74 -0.79 -7.83
C PHE A 128 4.16 -0.70 -7.23
N PRO A 129 4.43 -1.32 -6.06
CA PRO A 129 5.73 -1.21 -5.40
C PRO A 129 6.83 -1.92 -6.18
N SER A 130 8.08 -1.43 -6.08
CA SER A 130 9.24 -2.05 -6.74
C SER A 130 9.89 -3.15 -5.89
N ASP A 131 9.55 -3.28 -4.60
CA ASP A 131 10.08 -4.31 -3.74
C ASP A 131 9.60 -5.70 -4.19
N ARG A 132 10.54 -6.62 -4.38
CA ARG A 132 10.27 -7.95 -4.91
C ARG A 132 9.49 -8.83 -3.94
N ILE A 133 9.72 -8.69 -2.64
CA ILE A 133 8.99 -9.45 -1.61
C ILE A 133 7.53 -9.00 -1.60
N ALA A 134 7.29 -7.66 -1.68
CA ALA A 134 5.94 -7.12 -1.79
C ALA A 134 5.22 -7.64 -3.04
N GLN A 135 5.86 -7.63 -4.20
CA GLN A 135 5.25 -8.12 -5.45
C GLN A 135 4.86 -9.59 -5.36
N GLU A 136 5.76 -10.47 -4.90
CA GLU A 136 5.48 -11.90 -4.73
C GLU A 136 4.32 -12.15 -3.74
N LEU A 137 4.27 -11.40 -2.63
CA LEU A 137 3.16 -11.49 -1.67
C LEU A 137 1.83 -11.03 -2.28
N ILE A 138 1.82 -9.90 -2.99
CA ILE A 138 0.60 -9.37 -3.64
C ILE A 138 0.07 -10.40 -4.66
N LEU A 139 0.93 -10.98 -5.48
CA LEU A 139 0.54 -12.04 -6.42
C LEU A 139 0.00 -13.27 -5.69
N ALA A 140 0.66 -13.72 -4.62
CA ALA A 140 0.20 -14.84 -3.81
C ALA A 140 -1.15 -14.56 -3.13
N ALA A 141 -1.44 -13.30 -2.81
CA ALA A 141 -2.71 -12.86 -2.21
C ALA A 141 -3.87 -12.71 -3.22
N GLY A 142 -3.61 -12.88 -4.53
CA GLY A 142 -4.63 -12.73 -5.57
C GLY A 142 -4.63 -11.38 -6.29
N GLY A 143 -3.56 -10.58 -6.12
CA GLY A 143 -3.31 -9.38 -6.94
C GLY A 143 -3.69 -8.04 -6.30
N TYR A 144 -4.47 -8.01 -5.21
CA TYR A 144 -4.99 -6.79 -4.61
C TYR A 144 -4.82 -6.76 -3.10
N VAL A 145 -3.86 -5.98 -2.60
CA VAL A 145 -3.60 -5.84 -1.17
C VAL A 145 -3.76 -4.39 -0.75
N ALA A 146 -4.72 -4.10 0.12
CA ALA A 146 -4.84 -2.79 0.76
C ALA A 146 -3.77 -2.68 1.85
N ALA A 147 -2.90 -1.67 1.78
CA ALA A 147 -1.84 -1.52 2.74
C ALA A 147 -1.51 -0.04 3.05
N PRO A 148 -1.89 0.48 4.22
CA PRO A 148 -1.25 1.65 4.83
C PRO A 148 0.09 1.25 5.45
N SER A 149 0.87 2.22 5.95
CA SER A 149 2.08 1.94 6.74
C SER A 149 1.78 1.06 7.97
N ALA A 150 2.71 0.17 8.34
CA ALA A 150 2.52 -0.86 9.38
C ALA A 150 2.82 -0.35 10.80
N ASN A 151 2.32 0.84 11.18
CA ASN A 151 2.44 1.46 12.50
C ASN A 151 1.06 1.70 13.13
N THR A 152 1.01 1.83 14.43
CA THR A 152 -0.14 2.44 15.11
C THR A 152 -0.28 3.90 14.68
N SER A 153 -1.53 4.37 14.46
CA SER A 153 -1.78 5.76 14.02
C SER A 153 -1.14 6.78 14.95
N GLY A 154 -0.49 7.79 14.35
CA GLY A 154 0.25 8.82 15.09
C GLY A 154 1.70 8.47 15.41
N ARG A 155 2.17 7.26 15.13
CA ARG A 155 3.58 6.88 15.20
C ARG A 155 4.27 7.00 13.85
N PRO A 156 5.62 7.13 13.80
CA PRO A 156 6.38 7.13 12.55
C PRO A 156 6.17 5.83 11.75
N SER A 157 6.22 5.93 10.42
CA SER A 157 6.13 4.77 9.54
C SER A 157 7.34 3.84 9.72
N PRO A 158 7.13 2.52 9.87
CA PRO A 158 8.20 1.58 10.21
C PRO A 158 9.10 1.30 9.01
N THR A 159 10.41 1.25 9.28
CA THR A 159 11.46 0.95 8.29
C THR A 159 12.10 -0.42 8.51
N THR A 160 11.73 -1.12 9.59
CA THR A 160 12.19 -2.48 9.92
C THR A 160 11.03 -3.32 10.47
N ALA A 161 11.15 -4.64 10.38
CA ALA A 161 10.18 -5.57 10.98
C ALA A 161 10.13 -5.45 12.51
N GLY A 162 11.23 -5.08 13.16
CA GLY A 162 11.27 -4.83 14.61
C GLY A 162 10.31 -3.72 15.03
N HIS A 163 10.28 -2.58 14.32
CA HIS A 163 9.33 -1.50 14.57
C HIS A 163 7.87 -1.95 14.38
N VAL A 164 7.61 -2.79 13.37
CA VAL A 164 6.28 -3.37 13.14
C VAL A 164 5.87 -4.28 14.31
N ALA A 165 6.78 -5.14 14.77
CA ALA A 165 6.52 -6.06 15.87
C ALA A 165 6.20 -5.33 17.18
N GLU A 166 6.90 -4.22 17.46
CA GLU A 166 6.64 -3.36 18.61
C GLU A 166 5.24 -2.72 18.56
N ASP A 167 4.81 -2.26 17.38
CA ASP A 167 3.55 -1.54 17.21
C ASP A 167 2.35 -2.46 17.05
N LEU A 168 2.46 -3.52 16.27
CA LEU A 168 1.35 -4.31 15.77
C LEU A 168 1.48 -5.82 15.99
N GLY A 169 2.60 -6.31 16.55
CA GLY A 169 2.91 -7.75 16.63
C GLY A 169 1.88 -8.61 17.40
N GLU A 170 1.01 -8.01 18.21
CA GLU A 170 -0.08 -8.69 18.88
C GLU A 170 -1.43 -8.61 18.14
N ALA A 171 -1.54 -7.74 17.13
CA ALA A 171 -2.79 -7.42 16.44
C ALA A 171 -2.87 -8.01 15.02
N ILE A 172 -1.79 -8.62 14.52
CA ILE A 172 -1.67 -9.12 13.15
C ILE A 172 -1.22 -10.58 13.13
N ASP A 173 -1.37 -11.26 11.99
CA ASP A 173 -1.12 -12.69 11.89
C ASP A 173 0.32 -13.02 11.52
N MET A 174 0.96 -12.20 10.66
CA MET A 174 2.32 -12.47 10.18
C MET A 174 3.08 -11.17 9.87
N ILE A 175 4.40 -11.21 10.06
CA ILE A 175 5.36 -10.19 9.63
C ILE A 175 6.36 -10.85 8.69
N ILE A 176 6.47 -10.36 7.47
CA ILE A 176 7.54 -10.73 6.56
C ILE A 176 8.69 -9.75 6.79
N ASP A 177 9.80 -10.25 7.32
CA ASP A 177 11.00 -9.46 7.57
C ASP A 177 11.92 -9.53 6.35
N GLY A 178 11.94 -8.46 5.57
CA GLY A 178 12.85 -8.25 4.44
C GLY A 178 14.05 -7.36 4.76
N GLY A 179 14.30 -7.11 6.06
CA GLY A 179 15.35 -6.18 6.51
C GLY A 179 14.90 -4.72 6.53
N GLN A 180 15.87 -3.84 6.52
CA GLN A 180 15.63 -2.39 6.51
C GLN A 180 15.24 -1.94 5.09
N VAL A 181 14.22 -1.09 4.98
CA VAL A 181 13.79 -0.50 3.71
C VAL A 181 14.79 0.54 3.20
N ASN A 182 14.83 0.74 1.88
CA ASN A 182 15.84 1.58 1.24
C ASN A 182 15.56 3.08 1.33
N ILE A 183 14.29 3.52 1.18
CA ILE A 183 13.92 4.93 1.08
C ILE A 183 13.58 5.54 2.44
N GLY A 184 12.78 4.84 3.26
CA GLY A 184 12.37 5.32 4.58
C GLY A 184 11.41 6.52 4.56
N LEU A 185 10.87 6.86 3.39
CA LEU A 185 9.88 7.91 3.16
C LEU A 185 8.70 7.31 2.40
N GLU A 186 7.50 7.70 2.74
CA GLU A 186 6.27 7.22 2.09
C GLU A 186 6.20 7.61 0.61
N SER A 187 5.35 6.91 -0.17
CA SER A 187 5.16 7.17 -1.60
C SER A 187 4.59 8.58 -1.85
N THR A 188 4.98 9.19 -2.97
CA THR A 188 4.34 10.39 -3.49
C THR A 188 2.91 10.04 -3.92
N ILE A 189 1.91 10.84 -3.53
CA ILE A 189 0.50 10.64 -3.91
C ILE A 189 0.09 11.73 -4.88
N VAL A 190 -0.40 11.32 -6.05
CA VAL A 190 -0.93 12.21 -7.10
C VAL A 190 -2.38 11.85 -7.38
N ASP A 191 -3.27 12.83 -7.29
CA ASP A 191 -4.70 12.70 -7.60
C ASP A 191 -4.95 13.07 -9.06
N PHE A 192 -5.63 12.17 -9.78
CA PHE A 192 -6.03 12.30 -11.19
C PHE A 192 -7.55 12.37 -11.37
N THR A 193 -8.32 12.60 -10.31
CA THR A 193 -9.78 12.75 -10.41
C THR A 193 -10.21 14.11 -10.96
N GLU A 194 -9.27 15.06 -11.08
CA GLU A 194 -9.46 16.38 -11.71
C GLU A 194 -8.64 16.50 -12.99
N ASP A 195 -8.96 17.49 -13.84
CA ASP A 195 -8.27 17.74 -15.14
C ASP A 195 -6.77 18.02 -14.96
N ILE A 196 -6.39 18.71 -13.89
CA ILE A 196 -5.00 19.00 -13.55
C ILE A 196 -4.60 18.12 -12.38
N PRO A 197 -3.55 17.26 -12.54
CA PRO A 197 -3.09 16.42 -11.46
C PRO A 197 -2.67 17.20 -10.21
N VAL A 198 -3.07 16.70 -9.04
CA VAL A 198 -2.80 17.34 -7.74
C VAL A 198 -1.94 16.45 -6.87
N VAL A 199 -0.79 16.95 -6.40
CA VAL A 199 0.04 16.26 -5.39
C VAL A 199 -0.60 16.44 -4.03
N LEU A 200 -1.11 15.35 -3.45
CA LEU A 200 -1.68 15.33 -2.10
C LEU A 200 -0.64 15.04 -1.03
N ARG A 201 0.38 14.27 -1.35
CA ARG A 201 1.50 13.98 -0.45
C ARG A 201 2.81 13.96 -1.23
N PRO A 202 3.76 14.86 -0.91
CA PRO A 202 5.12 14.76 -1.45
C PRO A 202 5.84 13.53 -0.88
N GLY A 203 6.71 12.91 -1.65
CA GLY A 203 7.52 11.76 -1.28
C GLY A 203 8.82 11.74 -2.09
N TYR A 204 9.35 10.53 -2.35
CA TYR A 204 10.60 10.37 -3.11
C TYR A 204 10.52 10.98 -4.52
N ILE A 205 9.38 10.85 -5.21
CA ILE A 205 9.16 11.52 -6.51
C ILE A 205 8.78 12.96 -6.22
N SER A 206 9.70 13.88 -6.55
CA SER A 206 9.54 15.31 -6.26
C SER A 206 8.53 15.98 -7.20
N LEU A 207 8.03 17.14 -6.78
CA LEU A 207 7.18 17.98 -7.63
C LEU A 207 7.87 18.38 -8.94
N GLU A 208 9.17 18.62 -8.88
CA GLU A 208 9.99 18.96 -10.06
C GLU A 208 9.99 17.80 -11.07
N MET A 209 10.26 16.58 -10.63
CA MET A 209 10.18 15.35 -11.44
C MET A 209 8.80 15.17 -12.07
N LEU A 210 7.72 15.47 -11.33
CA LEU A 210 6.36 15.37 -11.82
C LEU A 210 6.09 16.44 -12.90
N ARG A 211 6.53 17.69 -12.68
CA ARG A 211 6.38 18.79 -13.65
C ARG A 211 7.19 18.57 -14.93
N GLU A 212 8.40 18.03 -14.83
CA GLU A 212 9.19 17.63 -15.99
C GLU A 212 8.48 16.59 -16.86
N THR A 213 7.69 15.70 -16.23
CA THR A 213 7.00 14.62 -16.91
C THR A 213 5.64 15.04 -17.47
N LEU A 214 4.85 15.81 -16.70
CA LEU A 214 3.45 16.12 -17.03
C LEU A 214 3.20 17.58 -17.42
N GLY A 215 4.15 18.48 -17.19
CA GLY A 215 3.98 19.92 -17.33
C GLY A 215 3.23 20.51 -16.13
N ASP A 216 1.93 20.77 -16.25
CA ASP A 216 1.14 21.40 -15.20
C ASP A 216 0.72 20.39 -14.11
N VAL A 217 1.19 20.64 -12.88
CA VAL A 217 0.88 19.85 -11.67
C VAL A 217 0.71 20.80 -10.50
N ARG A 218 -0.40 20.68 -9.78
CA ARG A 218 -0.72 21.47 -8.58
C ARG A 218 -0.28 20.75 -7.30
N ILE A 219 -0.14 21.50 -6.23
CA ILE A 219 0.02 20.96 -4.87
C ILE A 219 -1.21 21.32 -4.07
N ASP A 220 -1.77 20.36 -3.35
CA ASP A 220 -2.77 20.65 -2.34
C ASP A 220 -2.10 21.29 -1.13
N ARG A 221 -2.33 22.59 -0.90
CA ARG A 221 -1.75 23.37 0.20
C ARG A 221 -2.23 22.92 1.58
N LYS A 222 -3.32 22.16 1.67
CA LYS A 222 -3.85 21.63 2.95
C LYS A 222 -3.14 20.34 3.38
N SER A 223 -2.49 19.66 2.45
CA SER A 223 -1.81 18.39 2.68
C SER A 223 -0.31 18.53 2.97
N VAL A 224 0.23 19.74 2.89
CA VAL A 224 1.64 20.07 3.20
C VAL A 224 1.71 20.64 4.61
N VAL A 225 1.65 19.76 5.61
CA VAL A 225 2.00 20.08 7.01
C VAL A 225 2.98 19.02 7.50
#